data_21f765ef7754df3f988cafaf1c606ae2
#
_entry.id   21f765ef7754df3f988cafaf1c606ae2
#
_cell.length_a   1.000
_cell.length_b   1.000
_cell.length_c   1.000
_cell.angle_alpha   90.00
_cell.angle_beta   90.00
_cell.angle_gamma   90.00
#
_symmetry.space_group_name_H-M   'P 1'
#
loop_
_entity.id
_entity.type
_entity.pdbx_description
1 polymer ?
#
loop_
_entity_poly.entity_id
_entity_poly.type
_entity_poly.pdbx_seq_one_letter_code
_entity_poly.pdbx_strand_id
1 'polypeptide(L)'
;MSSNPTVAIAGFTGKMARLITTSLLQKHPAVKIHGICRSPDKVDVNVRSNNNITLFQAASTDIPALRRALAGTSVCICAYLGDNTLMIDGQQTLIDACIAEGVPRYIASDWSLDFRGLKLGDHPAKDPMKHVQAYLEEKEGEGKIKAVHVLNGAFMEVVWASFLGYVDTEKGKFRYFGTGNEKLEMTTYEDAARFTAEVAVDPNANGFLKGGCSLELACSRHVPLNDLL
;
A
#
# COMPACT_ATOMS: atom_id res chain seq x y z
N MET A 1 -28.28 5.55 10.62
CA MET A 1 -27.98 4.80 9.39
C MET A 1 -26.54 5.09 9.04
N SER A 2 -25.66 4.11 9.11
CA SER A 2 -24.26 4.31 8.72
C SER A 2 -24.25 4.56 7.20
N SER A 3 -23.86 5.74 6.77
CA SER A 3 -23.65 6.01 5.35
C SER A 3 -22.55 5.09 4.84
N ASN A 4 -22.72 4.53 3.64
CA ASN A 4 -21.66 3.73 3.01
C ASN A 4 -20.37 4.55 2.94
N PRO A 5 -19.22 3.98 3.31
CA PRO A 5 -17.98 4.73 3.31
C PRO A 5 -17.58 5.14 1.89
N THR A 6 -17.03 6.34 1.78
CA THR A 6 -16.35 6.79 0.56
C THR A 6 -14.84 6.67 0.78
N VAL A 7 -14.18 5.90 -0.08
CA VAL A 7 -12.75 5.61 -0.01
C VAL A 7 -12.01 6.38 -1.10
N ALA A 8 -11.11 7.28 -0.72
CA ALA A 8 -10.19 7.89 -1.68
C ALA A 8 -8.97 6.99 -1.89
N ILE A 9 -8.52 6.82 -3.14
CA ILE A 9 -7.33 6.05 -3.48
C ILE A 9 -6.42 6.92 -4.36
N ALA A 10 -5.32 7.38 -3.79
CA ALA A 10 -4.29 8.13 -4.51
C ALA A 10 -3.29 7.17 -5.17
N GLY A 11 -2.81 7.51 -6.39
CA GLY A 11 -2.04 6.57 -7.20
C GLY A 11 -2.91 5.52 -7.90
N PHE A 12 -4.13 5.89 -8.27
CA PHE A 12 -5.21 5.01 -8.72
C PHE A 12 -4.88 4.13 -9.92
N THR A 13 -3.93 4.52 -10.77
CA THR A 13 -3.46 3.71 -11.92
C THR A 13 -2.45 2.62 -11.54
N GLY A 14 -1.98 2.60 -10.29
CA GLY A 14 -1.00 1.63 -9.78
C GLY A 14 -1.57 0.23 -9.58
N LYS A 15 -0.67 -0.77 -9.49
CA LYS A 15 -1.05 -2.19 -9.33
C LYS A 15 -1.86 -2.41 -8.04
N MET A 16 -1.36 -1.93 -6.88
CA MET A 16 -2.06 -2.06 -5.61
C MET A 16 -3.42 -1.38 -5.63
N ALA A 17 -3.50 -0.14 -6.13
CA ALA A 17 -4.76 0.59 -6.23
C ALA A 17 -5.82 -0.17 -7.03
N ARG A 18 -5.44 -0.77 -8.17
CA ARG A 18 -6.35 -1.58 -8.99
C ARG A 18 -6.86 -2.80 -8.24
N LEU A 19 -5.99 -3.54 -7.58
CA LEU A 19 -6.38 -4.73 -6.81
C LEU A 19 -7.27 -4.38 -5.62
N ILE A 20 -6.95 -3.31 -4.89
CA ILE A 20 -7.78 -2.79 -3.79
C ILE A 20 -9.16 -2.37 -4.32
N THR A 21 -9.20 -1.64 -5.43
CA THR A 21 -10.46 -1.24 -6.07
C THR A 21 -11.32 -2.45 -6.44
N THR A 22 -10.73 -3.47 -7.06
CA THR A 22 -11.42 -4.71 -7.39
C THR A 22 -11.98 -5.39 -6.14
N SER A 23 -11.17 -5.52 -5.09
CA SER A 23 -11.59 -6.14 -3.82
C SER A 23 -12.72 -5.36 -3.13
N LEU A 24 -12.62 -4.03 -3.10
CA LEU A 24 -13.67 -3.17 -2.54
C LEU A 24 -15.01 -3.35 -3.28
N LEU A 25 -15.00 -3.30 -4.62
CA LEU A 25 -16.22 -3.43 -5.41
C LEU A 25 -16.85 -4.82 -5.30
N GLN A 26 -16.04 -5.87 -5.18
CA GLN A 26 -16.52 -7.25 -5.04
C GLN A 26 -17.14 -7.53 -3.67
N LYS A 27 -16.48 -7.07 -2.60
CA LYS A 27 -16.89 -7.40 -1.22
C LYS A 27 -17.80 -6.34 -0.60
N HIS A 28 -17.68 -5.11 -1.03
CA HIS A 28 -18.42 -3.96 -0.52
C HIS A 28 -19.07 -3.17 -1.65
N PRO A 29 -20.06 -3.74 -2.35
CA PRO A 29 -20.64 -3.17 -3.58
C PRO A 29 -21.32 -1.80 -3.40
N ALA A 30 -21.56 -1.40 -2.15
CA ALA A 30 -22.14 -0.10 -1.83
C ALA A 30 -21.08 0.99 -1.56
N VAL A 31 -19.78 0.63 -1.52
CA VAL A 31 -18.70 1.60 -1.30
C VAL A 31 -18.59 2.57 -2.47
N LYS A 32 -18.32 3.84 -2.19
CA LYS A 32 -17.96 4.83 -3.20
C LYS A 32 -16.45 5.01 -3.21
N ILE A 33 -15.89 5.17 -4.40
CA ILE A 33 -14.43 5.27 -4.59
C ILE A 33 -14.10 6.57 -5.32
N HIS A 34 -13.25 7.38 -4.72
CA HIS A 34 -12.62 8.53 -5.36
C HIS A 34 -11.22 8.14 -5.83
N GLY A 35 -11.07 7.88 -7.12
CA GLY A 35 -9.78 7.52 -7.73
C GLY A 35 -8.99 8.75 -8.10
N ILE A 36 -7.80 8.94 -7.50
CA ILE A 36 -6.94 10.12 -7.70
C ILE A 36 -5.72 9.71 -8.52
N CYS A 37 -5.54 10.30 -9.70
CA CYS A 37 -4.41 10.01 -10.57
C CYS A 37 -4.07 11.17 -11.52
N ARG A 38 -2.86 11.16 -12.07
CA ARG A 38 -2.40 12.19 -13.04
C ARG A 38 -3.06 12.06 -14.42
N SER A 39 -3.46 10.84 -14.79
CA SER A 39 -3.92 10.51 -16.15
C SER A 39 -5.13 9.58 -16.05
N PRO A 40 -6.36 10.11 -15.86
CA PRO A 40 -7.58 9.31 -15.78
C PRO A 40 -7.87 8.50 -17.05
N ASP A 41 -7.39 8.94 -18.20
CA ASP A 41 -7.47 8.27 -19.49
C ASP A 41 -6.78 6.89 -19.52
N LYS A 42 -5.77 6.68 -18.66
CA LYS A 42 -5.06 5.40 -18.48
C LYS A 42 -5.81 4.39 -17.58
N VAL A 43 -6.88 4.80 -16.94
CA VAL A 43 -7.73 3.89 -16.17
C VAL A 43 -8.57 3.06 -17.14
N ASP A 44 -8.67 1.76 -16.88
CA ASP A 44 -9.47 0.84 -17.68
C ASP A 44 -10.91 1.34 -17.87
N VAL A 45 -11.47 1.18 -19.07
CA VAL A 45 -12.79 1.70 -19.44
C VAL A 45 -13.91 1.12 -18.54
N ASN A 46 -13.80 -0.16 -18.15
CA ASN A 46 -14.79 -0.81 -17.28
C ASN A 46 -14.76 -0.22 -15.86
N VAL A 47 -13.57 0.15 -15.40
CA VAL A 47 -13.39 0.84 -14.11
C VAL A 47 -13.94 2.27 -14.19
N ARG A 48 -13.64 3.00 -15.28
CA ARG A 48 -14.14 4.37 -15.48
C ARG A 48 -15.66 4.45 -15.59
N SER A 49 -16.29 3.45 -16.17
CA SER A 49 -17.75 3.40 -16.35
C SER A 49 -18.51 2.91 -15.12
N ASN A 50 -17.82 2.52 -14.06
CA ASN A 50 -18.46 2.03 -12.84
C ASN A 50 -19.08 3.20 -12.04
N ASN A 51 -20.38 3.13 -11.79
CA ASN A 51 -21.15 4.18 -11.08
C ASN A 51 -20.71 4.43 -9.63
N ASN A 52 -19.90 3.56 -9.06
CA ASN A 52 -19.35 3.74 -7.72
C ASN A 52 -17.97 4.41 -7.73
N ILE A 53 -17.40 4.69 -8.90
CA ILE A 53 -16.07 5.29 -9.03
C ILE A 53 -16.21 6.70 -9.60
N THR A 54 -15.60 7.66 -8.94
CA THR A 54 -15.39 9.01 -9.44
C THR A 54 -13.90 9.25 -9.60
N LEU A 55 -13.47 9.63 -10.80
CA LEU A 55 -12.06 9.90 -11.06
C LEU A 55 -11.74 11.39 -10.93
N PHE A 56 -10.64 11.67 -10.25
CA PHE A 56 -10.10 13.02 -10.08
C PHE A 56 -8.70 13.09 -10.69
N GLN A 57 -8.51 14.05 -11.57
CA GLN A 57 -7.17 14.33 -12.08
C GLN A 57 -6.45 15.25 -11.10
N ALA A 58 -5.35 14.74 -10.52
CA ALA A 58 -4.49 15.51 -9.64
C ALA A 58 -3.05 14.98 -9.68
N ALA A 59 -2.09 15.89 -9.67
CA ALA A 59 -0.70 15.59 -9.31
C ALA A 59 -0.57 15.55 -7.79
N SER A 60 0.49 14.90 -7.27
CA SER A 60 0.77 14.84 -5.82
C SER A 60 1.03 16.22 -5.18
N THR A 61 1.31 17.23 -6.00
CA THR A 61 1.56 18.62 -5.59
C THR A 61 0.37 19.56 -5.84
N ASP A 62 -0.70 19.07 -6.48
CA ASP A 62 -1.89 19.90 -6.78
C ASP A 62 -2.87 19.89 -5.60
N ILE A 63 -2.56 20.66 -4.57
CA ILE A 63 -3.33 20.73 -3.33
C ILE A 63 -4.82 21.02 -3.59
N PRO A 64 -5.21 22.01 -4.42
CA PRO A 64 -6.63 22.27 -4.71
C PRO A 64 -7.36 21.08 -5.33
N ALA A 65 -6.72 20.34 -6.25
CA ALA A 65 -7.32 19.16 -6.86
C ALA A 65 -7.40 17.98 -5.88
N LEU A 66 -6.35 17.76 -5.06
CA LEU A 66 -6.36 16.75 -3.99
C LEU A 66 -7.49 17.01 -2.99
N ARG A 67 -7.65 18.25 -2.52
CA ARG A 67 -8.73 18.61 -1.60
C ARG A 67 -10.11 18.34 -2.19
N ARG A 68 -10.36 18.72 -3.44
CA ARG A 68 -11.64 18.40 -4.12
C ARG A 68 -11.91 16.88 -4.16
N ALA A 69 -10.87 16.08 -4.40
CA ALA A 69 -11.00 14.63 -4.46
C ALA A 69 -11.24 13.98 -3.08
N LEU A 70 -10.76 14.62 -2.02
CA LEU A 70 -10.84 14.13 -0.64
C LEU A 70 -12.10 14.56 0.09
N ALA A 71 -12.82 15.57 -0.42
CA ALA A 71 -14.02 16.08 0.22
C ALA A 71 -15.05 14.96 0.44
N GLY A 72 -15.53 14.82 1.69
CA GLY A 72 -16.52 13.82 2.09
C GLY A 72 -16.04 12.37 2.12
N THR A 73 -14.74 12.10 2.04
CA THR A 73 -14.20 10.74 2.14
C THR A 73 -14.01 10.30 3.59
N SER A 74 -14.19 9.02 3.86
CA SER A 74 -14.05 8.41 5.20
C SER A 74 -12.63 7.92 5.47
N VAL A 75 -11.88 7.65 4.41
CA VAL A 75 -10.49 7.18 4.46
C VAL A 75 -9.78 7.50 3.16
N CYS A 76 -8.51 7.81 3.25
CA CYS A 76 -7.62 7.96 2.09
C CYS A 76 -6.57 6.85 2.10
N ILE A 77 -6.47 6.11 1.01
CA ILE A 77 -5.41 5.13 0.76
C ILE A 77 -4.38 5.77 -0.15
N CYS A 78 -3.15 5.86 0.30
CA CYS A 78 -2.03 6.26 -0.54
C CYS A 78 -1.41 5.01 -1.19
N ALA A 79 -1.52 4.87 -2.50
CA ALA A 79 -0.88 3.81 -3.27
C ALA A 79 0.20 4.39 -4.22
N TYR A 80 0.96 5.36 -3.72
CA TYR A 80 2.11 5.91 -4.44
C TYR A 80 3.25 4.91 -4.48
N LEU A 81 3.96 4.91 -5.60
CA LEU A 81 5.22 4.21 -5.78
C LEU A 81 6.08 5.04 -6.73
N GLY A 82 7.24 5.48 -6.26
CA GLY A 82 8.12 6.35 -7.02
C GLY A 82 9.40 6.69 -6.27
N ASP A 83 9.98 7.82 -6.61
CA ASP A 83 11.16 8.37 -5.93
C ASP A 83 10.84 8.89 -4.51
N ASN A 84 11.87 9.26 -3.79
CA ASN A 84 11.75 9.74 -2.41
C ASN A 84 10.88 11.01 -2.31
N THR A 85 10.93 11.88 -3.31
CA THR A 85 10.10 13.10 -3.33
C THR A 85 8.61 12.73 -3.35
N LEU A 86 8.20 11.79 -4.23
CA LEU A 86 6.82 11.33 -4.24
C LEU A 86 6.47 10.57 -2.96
N MET A 87 7.38 9.72 -2.48
CA MET A 87 7.12 8.84 -1.34
C MET A 87 7.14 9.57 0.01
N ILE A 88 7.80 10.72 0.13
CA ILE A 88 7.85 11.54 1.34
C ILE A 88 6.95 12.77 1.15
N ASP A 89 7.39 13.73 0.32
CA ASP A 89 6.72 15.03 0.21
C ASP A 89 5.33 14.89 -0.41
N GLY A 90 5.16 13.98 -1.40
CA GLY A 90 3.87 13.67 -2.01
C GLY A 90 2.89 13.07 -1.01
N GLN A 91 3.33 12.20 -0.09
CA GLN A 91 2.47 11.68 0.97
C GLN A 91 2.16 12.73 2.03
N GLN A 92 3.13 13.54 2.46
CA GLN A 92 2.88 14.63 3.41
C GLN A 92 1.85 15.62 2.86
N THR A 93 1.99 16.01 1.60
CA THR A 93 1.02 16.88 0.91
C THR A 93 -0.39 16.27 0.89
N LEU A 94 -0.48 14.95 0.64
CA LEU A 94 -1.76 14.24 0.63
C LEU A 94 -2.36 14.13 2.04
N ILE A 95 -1.54 13.90 3.07
CA ILE A 95 -1.95 13.88 4.48
C ILE A 95 -2.50 15.26 4.88
N ASP A 96 -1.80 16.34 4.54
CA ASP A 96 -2.27 17.71 4.85
C ASP A 96 -3.59 18.03 4.15
N ALA A 97 -3.75 17.59 2.91
CA ALA A 97 -5.01 17.73 2.18
C ALA A 97 -6.14 16.91 2.85
N CYS A 98 -5.84 15.70 3.36
CA CYS A 98 -6.79 14.90 4.14
C CYS A 98 -7.22 15.63 5.41
N ILE A 99 -6.28 16.17 6.17
CA ILE A 99 -6.54 16.93 7.39
C ILE A 99 -7.42 18.15 7.08
N ALA A 100 -7.09 18.90 6.02
CA ALA A 100 -7.84 20.09 5.61
C ALA A 100 -9.30 19.79 5.20
N GLU A 101 -9.57 18.58 4.70
CA GLU A 101 -10.93 18.12 4.33
C GLU A 101 -11.60 17.29 5.43
N GLY A 102 -10.98 17.14 6.60
CA GLY A 102 -11.53 16.40 7.72
C GLY A 102 -11.62 14.89 7.48
N VAL A 103 -10.76 14.32 6.63
CA VAL A 103 -10.68 12.88 6.41
C VAL A 103 -10.12 12.22 7.67
N PRO A 104 -10.87 11.33 8.35
CA PRO A 104 -10.49 10.86 9.67
C PRO A 104 -9.34 9.84 9.68
N ARG A 105 -9.08 9.14 8.55
CA ARG A 105 -8.09 8.07 8.48
C ARG A 105 -7.26 8.12 7.21
N TYR A 106 -5.98 7.78 7.34
CA TYR A 106 -5.03 7.69 6.24
C TYR A 106 -4.30 6.34 6.27
N ILE A 107 -4.36 5.60 5.17
CA ILE A 107 -3.60 4.36 4.99
C ILE A 107 -2.35 4.70 4.18
N ALA A 108 -1.19 4.55 4.83
CA ALA A 108 0.10 4.90 4.25
C ALA A 108 0.53 3.90 3.15
N SER A 109 1.38 4.37 2.23
CA SER A 109 1.91 3.52 1.15
C SER A 109 3.08 2.66 1.65
N ASP A 110 2.77 1.68 2.49
CA ASP A 110 3.77 0.81 3.09
C ASP A 110 3.85 -0.55 2.38
N TRP A 111 2.90 -1.44 2.58
CA TRP A 111 2.88 -2.83 2.06
C TRP A 111 4.27 -3.44 2.06
N SER A 112 4.85 -3.58 3.22
CA SER A 112 6.26 -3.88 3.40
C SER A 112 6.49 -4.76 4.63
N LEU A 113 7.75 -5.14 4.83
CA LEU A 113 8.21 -5.70 6.09
C LEU A 113 7.98 -4.71 7.25
N ASP A 114 7.99 -5.22 8.48
CA ASP A 114 7.90 -4.38 9.67
C ASP A 114 9.17 -3.54 9.84
N PHE A 115 9.08 -2.28 9.44
CA PHE A 115 10.21 -1.32 9.47
C PHE A 115 10.34 -0.55 10.77
N ARG A 116 9.47 -0.78 11.77
CA ARG A 116 9.49 -0.01 13.03
C ARG A 116 10.82 -0.10 13.77
N GLY A 117 11.43 -1.29 13.78
CA GLY A 117 12.71 -1.53 14.41
C GLY A 117 13.94 -1.00 13.66
N LEU A 118 13.78 -0.56 12.41
CA LEU A 118 14.86 -0.01 11.61
C LEU A 118 15.17 1.44 12.00
N LYS A 119 16.45 1.82 11.96
CA LYS A 119 16.89 3.21 12.00
C LYS A 119 16.99 3.75 10.57
N LEU A 120 16.98 5.07 10.42
CA LEU A 120 17.28 5.70 9.13
C LEU A 120 18.66 5.28 8.65
N GLY A 121 18.74 4.86 7.39
CA GLY A 121 19.96 4.34 6.76
C GLY A 121 20.16 2.84 6.88
N ASP A 122 19.52 2.14 7.81
CA ASP A 122 19.62 0.66 7.91
C ASP A 122 19.09 -0.03 6.66
N HIS A 123 18.04 0.53 6.06
CA HIS A 123 17.46 0.04 4.82
C HIS A 123 16.94 1.24 3.99
N PRO A 124 17.75 1.80 3.09
CA PRO A 124 17.41 3.05 2.39
C PRO A 124 16.06 3.04 1.66
N ALA A 125 15.63 1.87 1.15
CA ALA A 125 14.31 1.75 0.52
C ALA A 125 13.13 1.84 1.53
N LYS A 126 13.39 1.84 2.85
CA LYS A 126 12.40 1.99 3.92
C LYS A 126 12.46 3.35 4.60
N ASP A 127 13.49 4.13 4.35
CA ASP A 127 13.62 5.48 4.90
C ASP A 127 12.41 6.38 4.58
N PRO A 128 11.84 6.38 3.36
CA PRO A 128 10.62 7.13 3.08
C PRO A 128 9.45 6.75 4.00
N MET A 129 9.27 5.46 4.29
CA MET A 129 8.20 5.00 5.19
C MET A 129 8.42 5.48 6.62
N LYS A 130 9.68 5.53 7.08
CA LYS A 130 10.05 6.07 8.40
C LYS A 130 9.74 7.57 8.50
N HIS A 131 10.03 8.34 7.46
CA HIS A 131 9.70 9.77 7.42
C HIS A 131 8.19 10.01 7.46
N VAL A 132 7.42 9.24 6.69
CA VAL A 132 5.95 9.33 6.67
C VAL A 132 5.35 8.87 7.99
N GLN A 133 5.89 7.80 8.60
CA GLN A 133 5.49 7.35 9.93
C GLN A 133 5.64 8.47 10.96
N ALA A 134 6.82 9.09 11.06
CA ALA A 134 7.08 10.16 12.01
C ALA A 134 6.14 11.36 11.80
N TYR A 135 5.85 11.70 10.54
CA TYR A 135 4.92 12.77 10.21
C TYR A 135 3.48 12.43 10.63
N LEU A 136 3.03 11.22 10.37
CA LEU A 136 1.70 10.74 10.78
C LEU A 136 1.58 10.67 12.32
N GLU A 137 2.61 10.21 13.04
CA GLU A 137 2.63 10.18 14.50
C GLU A 137 2.47 11.60 15.10
N GLU A 138 3.13 12.60 14.49
CA GLU A 138 2.95 14.01 14.88
C GLU A 138 1.48 14.44 14.68
N LYS A 139 0.90 14.21 13.49
CA LYS A 139 -0.48 14.63 13.18
C LYS A 139 -1.53 13.87 13.98
N GLU A 140 -1.28 12.61 14.29
CA GLU A 140 -2.13 11.80 15.17
C GLU A 140 -2.07 12.28 16.62
N GLY A 141 -0.86 12.63 17.12
CA GLY A 141 -0.67 13.25 18.42
C GLY A 141 -1.41 14.58 18.58
N GLU A 142 -1.58 15.33 17.49
CA GLU A 142 -2.40 16.54 17.42
C GLU A 142 -3.91 16.26 17.31
N GLY A 143 -4.31 14.98 17.22
CA GLY A 143 -5.72 14.58 17.06
C GLY A 143 -6.31 14.87 15.67
N LYS A 144 -5.48 15.12 14.66
CA LYS A 144 -5.93 15.60 13.34
C LYS A 144 -6.33 14.47 12.38
N ILE A 145 -5.69 13.31 12.46
CA ILE A 145 -5.93 12.17 11.57
C ILE A 145 -5.49 10.89 12.29
N LYS A 146 -6.08 9.75 11.94
CA LYS A 146 -5.61 8.43 12.40
C LYS A 146 -4.76 7.77 11.33
N ALA A 147 -3.56 7.35 11.70
CA ALA A 147 -2.64 6.64 10.83
C ALA A 147 -3.00 5.14 10.76
N VAL A 148 -2.88 4.56 9.57
CA VAL A 148 -2.98 3.12 9.34
C VAL A 148 -1.80 2.67 8.50
N HIS A 149 -1.06 1.69 9.01
CA HIS A 149 0.11 1.10 8.36
C HIS A 149 -0.16 -0.38 8.09
N VAL A 150 -0.19 -0.79 6.83
CA VAL A 150 -0.39 -2.18 6.43
C VAL A 150 0.96 -2.84 6.18
N LEU A 151 1.35 -3.76 7.07
CA LEU A 151 2.61 -4.50 6.99
C LEU A 151 2.30 -5.94 6.54
N ASN A 152 2.79 -6.32 5.38
CA ASN A 152 2.49 -7.60 4.74
C ASN A 152 3.72 -8.47 4.47
N GLY A 153 4.89 -8.06 4.97
CA GLY A 153 6.16 -8.70 4.63
C GLY A 153 6.56 -8.42 3.18
N ALA A 154 7.23 -9.36 2.55
CA ALA A 154 7.59 -9.27 1.13
C ALA A 154 6.43 -9.72 0.24
N PHE A 155 6.30 -9.12 -0.94
CA PHE A 155 5.38 -9.67 -1.94
C PHE A 155 5.96 -10.93 -2.56
N MET A 156 5.20 -12.02 -2.53
CA MET A 156 5.63 -13.32 -3.07
C MET A 156 6.05 -13.22 -4.53
N GLU A 157 5.32 -12.44 -5.33
CA GLU A 157 5.61 -12.24 -6.75
C GLU A 157 6.92 -11.48 -6.99
N VAL A 158 7.39 -10.73 -5.99
CA VAL A 158 8.64 -9.95 -6.07
C VAL A 158 9.84 -10.76 -5.58
N VAL A 159 9.63 -11.69 -4.62
CA VAL A 159 10.71 -12.52 -4.08
C VAL A 159 11.43 -13.32 -5.17
N TRP A 160 10.70 -13.76 -6.19
CA TRP A 160 11.24 -14.50 -7.33
C TRP A 160 11.90 -13.60 -8.38
N ALA A 161 11.84 -12.28 -8.24
CA ALA A 161 12.47 -11.38 -9.19
C ALA A 161 14.00 -11.42 -9.07
N SER A 162 14.68 -11.48 -10.22
CA SER A 162 16.14 -11.64 -10.28
C SER A 162 16.93 -10.54 -9.53
N PHE A 163 16.37 -9.33 -9.43
CA PHE A 163 17.04 -8.21 -8.73
C PHE A 163 17.16 -8.42 -7.22
N LEU A 164 16.32 -9.29 -6.59
CA LEU A 164 16.45 -9.65 -5.19
C LEU A 164 17.54 -10.72 -4.96
N GLY A 165 17.99 -11.37 -6.02
CA GLY A 165 19.11 -12.32 -5.97
C GLY A 165 18.82 -13.65 -5.30
N TYR A 166 17.56 -13.95 -4.92
CA TYR A 166 17.19 -15.26 -4.36
C TYR A 166 17.23 -16.36 -5.41
N VAL A 167 16.82 -16.05 -6.65
CA VAL A 167 16.76 -17.02 -7.73
C VAL A 167 17.67 -16.58 -8.89
N ASP A 168 18.58 -17.46 -9.28
CA ASP A 168 19.45 -17.31 -10.45
C ASP A 168 19.03 -18.40 -11.45
N THR A 169 18.12 -18.07 -12.34
CA THR A 169 17.56 -19.00 -13.33
C THR A 169 18.58 -19.45 -14.37
N GLU A 170 19.60 -18.62 -14.65
CA GLU A 170 20.66 -18.98 -15.61
C GLU A 170 21.58 -20.06 -15.06
N LYS A 171 21.84 -20.01 -13.73
CA LYS A 171 22.72 -20.97 -13.06
C LYS A 171 21.94 -22.08 -12.36
N GLY A 172 20.61 -22.07 -12.38
CA GLY A 172 19.77 -23.02 -11.68
C GLY A 172 20.02 -23.02 -10.16
N LYS A 173 20.24 -21.83 -9.56
CA LYS A 173 20.62 -21.71 -8.14
C LYS A 173 19.58 -20.90 -7.38
N PHE A 174 19.23 -21.43 -6.22
CA PHE A 174 18.52 -20.70 -5.19
C PHE A 174 19.52 -20.20 -4.13
N ARG A 175 19.39 -18.95 -3.73
CA ARG A 175 20.23 -18.33 -2.69
C ARG A 175 19.34 -17.93 -1.51
N TYR A 176 19.87 -18.05 -0.32
CA TYR A 176 19.25 -17.57 0.90
C TYR A 176 20.23 -16.68 1.67
N PHE A 177 19.71 -15.80 2.50
CA PHE A 177 20.50 -15.00 3.41
C PHE A 177 20.62 -15.71 4.76
N GLY A 178 21.71 -15.45 5.50
CA GLY A 178 21.93 -16.04 6.82
C GLY A 178 22.21 -17.54 6.77
N THR A 179 21.55 -18.31 7.61
CA THR A 179 21.71 -19.76 7.75
C THR A 179 20.76 -20.56 6.87
N GLY A 180 19.75 -19.88 6.27
CA GLY A 180 18.66 -20.51 5.51
C GLY A 180 17.49 -20.99 6.38
N ASN A 181 17.54 -20.72 7.69
CA ASN A 181 16.47 -21.07 8.63
C ASN A 181 15.67 -19.83 9.08
N GLU A 182 16.01 -18.68 8.55
CA GLU A 182 15.33 -17.41 8.86
C GLU A 182 13.90 -17.42 8.33
N LYS A 183 12.97 -16.96 9.18
CA LYS A 183 11.57 -16.81 8.78
C LYS A 183 11.41 -15.56 7.93
N LEU A 184 10.73 -15.71 6.79
CA LEU A 184 10.37 -14.59 5.93
C LEU A 184 8.84 -14.47 5.89
N GLU A 185 8.33 -13.31 6.31
CA GLU A 185 6.92 -12.98 6.14
C GLU A 185 6.67 -12.59 4.68
N MET A 186 5.69 -13.24 4.07
CA MET A 186 5.33 -12.98 2.66
C MET A 186 3.83 -12.98 2.46
N THR A 187 3.38 -12.26 1.43
CA THR A 187 1.97 -12.17 1.04
C THR A 187 1.87 -11.92 -0.45
N THR A 188 0.82 -12.41 -1.10
CA THR A 188 0.53 -12.05 -2.50
C THR A 188 0.04 -10.61 -2.60
N TYR A 189 0.20 -9.98 -3.76
CA TYR A 189 -0.43 -8.67 -4.01
C TYR A 189 -1.94 -8.71 -3.81
N GLU A 190 -2.57 -9.82 -4.21
CA GLU A 190 -4.02 -9.99 -4.13
C GLU A 190 -4.50 -10.05 -2.68
N ASP A 191 -3.85 -10.84 -1.82
CA ASP A 191 -4.23 -10.95 -0.42
C ASP A 191 -3.93 -9.67 0.36
N ALA A 192 -2.81 -9.00 0.08
CA ALA A 192 -2.53 -7.69 0.64
C ALA A 192 -3.59 -6.65 0.25
N ALA A 193 -4.07 -6.69 -0.99
CA ALA A 193 -5.14 -5.81 -1.45
C ALA A 193 -6.49 -6.14 -0.82
N ARG A 194 -6.83 -7.43 -0.68
CA ARG A 194 -8.04 -7.88 0.02
C ARG A 194 -8.04 -7.44 1.48
N PHE A 195 -6.93 -7.64 2.18
CA PHE A 195 -6.77 -7.18 3.56
C PHE A 195 -6.91 -5.65 3.66
N THR A 196 -6.25 -4.90 2.78
CA THR A 196 -6.35 -3.45 2.75
C THR A 196 -7.78 -2.96 2.49
N ALA A 197 -8.54 -3.66 1.65
CA ALA A 197 -9.94 -3.34 1.38
C ALA A 197 -10.80 -3.46 2.65
N GLU A 198 -10.62 -4.54 3.44
CA GLU A 198 -11.30 -4.71 4.73
C GLU A 198 -10.89 -3.63 5.74
N VAL A 199 -9.59 -3.34 5.84
CA VAL A 199 -9.05 -2.27 6.69
C VAL A 199 -9.65 -0.90 6.32
N ALA A 200 -9.83 -0.63 5.03
CA ALA A 200 -10.37 0.64 4.56
C ALA A 200 -11.83 0.87 5.01
N VAL A 201 -12.64 -0.18 5.04
CA VAL A 201 -14.06 -0.07 5.43
C VAL A 201 -14.30 -0.25 6.93
N ASP A 202 -13.35 -0.79 7.68
CA ASP A 202 -13.45 -0.88 9.14
C ASP A 202 -13.13 0.48 9.79
N PRO A 203 -14.12 1.17 10.40
CA PRO A 203 -13.90 2.48 11.00
C PRO A 203 -12.98 2.45 12.23
N ASN A 204 -12.74 1.28 12.81
CA ASN A 204 -11.89 1.09 13.99
C ASN A 204 -10.43 0.77 13.64
N ALA A 205 -10.15 0.45 12.38
CA ALA A 205 -8.79 0.15 11.94
C ALA A 205 -7.87 1.36 12.10
N ASN A 206 -6.80 1.19 12.86
CA ASN A 206 -5.77 2.21 13.09
C ASN A 206 -4.43 1.56 13.47
N GLY A 207 -3.35 2.33 13.44
CA GLY A 207 -2.01 1.90 13.81
C GLY A 207 -1.41 0.88 12.84
N PHE A 208 -0.55 0.02 13.36
CA PHE A 208 0.15 -0.99 12.56
C PHE A 208 -0.62 -2.30 12.50
N LEU A 209 -1.03 -2.68 11.30
CA LEU A 209 -1.78 -3.90 11.03
C LEU A 209 -0.93 -4.86 10.20
N LYS A 210 -0.84 -6.12 10.66
CA LYS A 210 -0.10 -7.17 9.96
C LYS A 210 -1.06 -8.03 9.16
N GLY A 211 -0.86 -8.05 7.84
CA GLY A 211 -1.68 -8.80 6.88
C GLY A 211 -0.90 -9.89 6.12
N GLY A 212 0.16 -10.45 6.72
CA GLY A 212 1.02 -11.44 6.09
C GLY A 212 0.91 -12.82 6.71
N CYS A 213 1.29 -13.85 5.95
CA CYS A 213 1.50 -15.22 6.42
C CYS A 213 3.00 -15.46 6.63
N SER A 214 3.39 -16.03 7.78
CA SER A 214 4.78 -16.43 8.00
C SER A 214 5.07 -17.72 7.23
N LEU A 215 5.97 -17.66 6.26
CA LEU A 215 6.54 -18.83 5.61
C LEU A 215 7.93 -19.13 6.20
N GLU A 216 8.12 -20.35 6.67
CA GLU A 216 9.47 -20.86 6.97
C GLU A 216 10.09 -21.33 5.65
N LEU A 217 11.04 -20.57 5.12
CA LEU A 217 11.90 -21.05 4.04
C LEU A 217 12.98 -21.94 4.65
N ALA A 218 12.58 -23.10 5.14
CA ALA A 218 13.52 -24.13 5.55
C ALA A 218 14.10 -24.80 4.29
N CYS A 219 15.07 -24.19 3.66
CA CYS A 219 15.83 -24.82 2.57
C CYS A 219 17.07 -25.50 3.16
N SER A 220 16.91 -26.73 3.63
CA SER A 220 18.00 -27.52 4.19
C SER A 220 18.93 -28.14 3.15
N ARG A 221 18.77 -27.90 1.84
CA ARG A 221 19.61 -28.44 0.77
C ARG A 221 19.65 -27.51 -0.45
N HIS A 222 20.81 -27.53 -1.14
CA HIS A 222 20.91 -27.11 -2.53
C HIS A 222 20.05 -28.07 -3.36
N VAL A 223 18.81 -27.72 -3.63
CA VAL A 223 17.97 -28.48 -4.56
C VAL A 223 18.18 -27.85 -5.93
N PRO A 224 18.66 -28.60 -6.94
CA PRO A 224 18.68 -28.13 -8.31
C PRO A 224 17.26 -27.74 -8.75
N LEU A 225 17.12 -26.66 -9.48
CA LEU A 225 15.81 -26.15 -9.94
C LEU A 225 15.03 -27.21 -10.74
N ASN A 226 15.74 -28.14 -11.38
CA ASN A 226 15.15 -29.24 -12.17
C ASN A 226 14.43 -30.29 -11.32
N ASP A 227 14.63 -30.30 -9.98
CA ASP A 227 13.96 -31.24 -9.08
C ASP A 227 12.70 -30.61 -8.43
N LEU A 228 12.37 -29.36 -8.79
CA LEU A 228 11.21 -28.59 -8.30
C LEU A 228 10.11 -28.44 -9.35
N LEU A 229 10.30 -28.93 -10.57
CA LEU A 229 9.34 -28.96 -11.67
C LEU A 229 8.91 -30.38 -11.94
#